data_3151f59c7c8af5ff1aa1fa6a8144150b
#
_entry.id   3151f59c7c8af5ff1aa1fa6a8144150b
#
_cell.length_a   1.000
_cell.length_b   1.000
_cell.length_c   1.000
_cell.angle_alpha   90.00
_cell.angle_beta   90.00
_cell.angle_gamma   90.00
#
_symmetry.space_group_name_H-M   'P 1'
#
loop_
_entity.id
_entity.type
_entity.pdbx_description
1 polymer ?
#
loop_
_entity_poly.entity_id
_entity_poly.type
_entity_poly.pdbx_seq_one_letter_code
_entity_poly.pdbx_strand_id
1 'polypeptide(L)'
;MALQTLSIAVSPRRIATITLNRPDRGNAFDQTMLDELADQLKTLGADDNVRIIVLRGSGRHFCTGADLASRSGEAPAQSPARAPASLRDVLVALDTVPKPTIAVVQGGAVGGGAGFVTCCDVAIATEAAFFSIPEVRVGMPPFGVMPFLIRAMGHRAFRRYGLSGERIVAAEALRLGLVHQVCDAASLEETVARIADELLHGAPGAIAALKEASALFASPPLSAILAHRAPHNPKTPEAIEGIASFREKRKPSWYPQ
;
A
#
# COMPACT_ATOMS: atom_id res chain seq x y z
N MET A 1 19.82 -8.19 -9.85
CA MET A 1 18.92 -9.19 -10.46
C MET A 1 17.84 -8.45 -11.24
N ALA A 2 17.28 -9.04 -12.30
CA ALA A 2 16.14 -8.44 -12.99
C ALA A 2 14.89 -8.50 -12.08
N LEU A 3 14.11 -7.41 -12.04
CA LEU A 3 12.86 -7.36 -11.29
C LEU A 3 11.81 -8.24 -11.98
N GLN A 4 11.03 -8.97 -11.18
CA GLN A 4 10.03 -9.92 -11.66
C GLN A 4 8.60 -9.36 -11.55
N THR A 5 8.36 -8.57 -10.51
CA THR A 5 7.02 -8.09 -10.14
C THR A 5 6.89 -6.58 -10.21
N LEU A 6 8.00 -5.89 -10.41
CA LEU A 6 8.06 -4.44 -10.54
C LEU A 6 8.71 -4.03 -11.86
N SER A 7 8.39 -2.81 -12.31
CA SER A 7 9.21 -2.09 -13.27
C SER A 7 9.57 -0.72 -12.73
N ILE A 8 10.79 -0.26 -13.05
CA ILE A 8 11.32 1.03 -12.59
C ILE A 8 11.70 1.87 -13.81
N ALA A 9 11.28 3.12 -13.79
CA ALA A 9 11.69 4.12 -14.78
C ALA A 9 12.08 5.40 -14.05
N VAL A 10 13.18 6.04 -14.47
CA VAL A 10 13.59 7.34 -13.93
C VAL A 10 13.54 8.36 -15.08
N SER A 11 12.74 9.40 -14.88
CA SER A 11 12.60 10.47 -15.89
C SER A 11 13.79 11.45 -15.85
N PRO A 12 14.01 12.25 -16.92
CA PRO A 12 15.00 13.33 -16.91
C PRO A 12 14.78 14.35 -15.80
N ARG A 13 13.55 14.47 -15.27
CA ARG A 13 13.19 15.32 -14.12
C ARG A 13 13.52 14.66 -12.78
N ARG A 14 14.24 13.53 -12.78
CA ARG A 14 14.68 12.82 -11.56
C ARG A 14 13.49 12.27 -10.73
N ILE A 15 12.40 11.90 -11.41
CA ILE A 15 11.24 11.23 -10.84
C ILE A 15 11.36 9.74 -11.13
N ALA A 16 11.51 8.94 -10.09
CA ALA A 16 11.49 7.49 -10.19
C ALA A 16 10.05 6.99 -10.10
N THR A 17 9.62 6.21 -11.08
CA THR A 17 8.32 5.54 -11.07
C THR A 17 8.51 4.06 -10.80
N ILE A 18 7.97 3.59 -9.69
CA ILE A 18 7.83 2.17 -9.35
C ILE A 18 6.45 1.74 -9.84
N THR A 19 6.40 0.80 -10.76
CA THR A 19 5.12 0.23 -11.24
C THR A 19 5.00 -1.20 -10.74
N LEU A 20 3.95 -1.49 -9.96
CA LEU A 20 3.56 -2.85 -9.61
C LEU A 20 3.13 -3.55 -10.90
N ASN A 21 3.79 -4.65 -11.26
CA ASN A 21 3.69 -5.24 -12.60
C ASN A 21 3.27 -6.72 -12.58
N ARG A 22 2.13 -6.99 -11.97
CA ARG A 22 1.42 -8.26 -12.03
C ARG A 22 -0.05 -8.04 -12.43
N PRO A 23 -0.32 -7.40 -13.61
CA PRO A 23 -1.67 -6.97 -13.99
C PRO A 23 -2.68 -8.13 -14.02
N ASP A 24 -2.28 -9.32 -14.44
CA ASP A 24 -3.12 -10.53 -14.51
C ASP A 24 -3.57 -11.02 -13.12
N ARG A 25 -2.87 -10.60 -12.08
CA ARG A 25 -3.20 -10.85 -10.66
C ARG A 25 -3.74 -9.62 -9.95
N GLY A 26 -4.12 -8.57 -10.70
CA GLY A 26 -4.54 -7.29 -10.12
C GLY A 26 -3.47 -6.62 -9.25
N ASN A 27 -2.19 -6.87 -9.54
CA ASN A 27 -1.04 -6.43 -8.77
C ASN A 27 -1.07 -6.89 -7.30
N ALA A 28 -1.70 -8.03 -7.02
CA ALA A 28 -1.63 -8.65 -5.70
C ALA A 28 -0.18 -8.96 -5.35
N PHE A 29 0.25 -8.58 -4.14
CA PHE A 29 1.62 -8.78 -3.73
C PHE A 29 1.85 -10.17 -3.14
N ASP A 30 2.94 -10.77 -3.55
CA ASP A 30 3.54 -11.95 -2.97
C ASP A 30 4.86 -11.58 -2.26
N GLN A 31 5.61 -12.59 -1.79
CA GLN A 31 6.89 -12.36 -1.13
C GLN A 31 7.91 -11.69 -2.05
N THR A 32 7.96 -12.08 -3.32
CA THR A 32 8.89 -11.50 -4.31
C THR A 32 8.63 -9.99 -4.46
N MET A 33 7.37 -9.57 -4.59
CA MET A 33 7.04 -8.15 -4.69
C MET A 33 7.41 -7.37 -3.42
N LEU A 34 7.19 -7.95 -2.23
CA LEU A 34 7.57 -7.27 -0.98
C LEU A 34 9.08 -7.09 -0.87
N ASP A 35 9.86 -8.12 -1.21
CA ASP A 35 11.33 -8.05 -1.20
C ASP A 35 11.84 -7.01 -2.22
N GLU A 36 11.31 -7.05 -3.44
CA GLU A 36 11.67 -6.08 -4.49
C GLU A 36 11.29 -4.65 -4.09
N LEU A 37 10.08 -4.41 -3.55
CA LEU A 37 9.68 -3.08 -3.07
C LEU A 37 10.59 -2.56 -1.97
N ALA A 38 10.90 -3.38 -0.96
CA ALA A 38 11.78 -2.98 0.12
C ALA A 38 13.17 -2.59 -0.39
N ASP A 39 13.72 -3.37 -1.32
CA ASP A 39 15.03 -3.10 -1.90
C ASP A 39 15.04 -1.87 -2.81
N GLN A 40 13.99 -1.68 -3.62
CA GLN A 40 13.88 -0.51 -4.50
C GLN A 40 13.67 0.78 -3.70
N LEU A 41 12.84 0.77 -2.67
CA LEU A 41 12.64 1.94 -1.81
C LEU A 41 13.94 2.35 -1.11
N LYS A 42 14.72 1.39 -0.63
CA LYS A 42 16.04 1.64 -0.06
C LYS A 42 17.01 2.22 -1.10
N THR A 43 17.08 1.62 -2.28
CA THR A 43 17.98 2.03 -3.36
C THR A 43 17.63 3.43 -3.86
N LEU A 44 16.36 3.67 -4.22
CA LEU A 44 15.91 4.95 -4.73
C LEU A 44 15.92 6.04 -3.65
N GLY A 45 15.69 5.65 -2.40
CA GLY A 45 15.81 6.55 -1.25
C GLY A 45 17.23 7.11 -1.06
N ALA A 46 18.26 6.30 -1.35
CA ALA A 46 19.67 6.67 -1.25
C ALA A 46 20.25 7.30 -2.53
N ASP A 47 19.55 7.21 -3.68
CA ASP A 47 20.05 7.71 -4.95
C ASP A 47 19.87 9.23 -5.07
N ASP A 48 20.96 10.00 -5.07
CA ASP A 48 20.92 11.45 -5.22
C ASP A 48 20.37 11.92 -6.59
N ASN A 49 20.30 11.05 -7.59
CA ASN A 49 19.66 11.33 -8.89
C ASN A 49 18.14 11.17 -8.85
N VAL A 50 17.58 10.74 -7.75
CA VAL A 50 16.11 10.65 -7.56
C VAL A 50 15.64 11.74 -6.62
N ARG A 51 14.61 12.47 -7.01
CA ARG A 51 13.99 13.56 -6.23
C ARG A 51 12.62 13.19 -5.70
N ILE A 52 11.87 12.40 -6.43
CA ILE A 52 10.49 11.98 -6.12
C ILE A 52 10.37 10.51 -6.47
N ILE A 53 9.59 9.78 -5.70
CA ILE A 53 9.19 8.40 -5.99
C ILE A 53 7.68 8.36 -6.26
N VAL A 54 7.29 7.88 -7.43
CA VAL A 54 5.89 7.63 -7.80
C VAL A 54 5.63 6.14 -7.72
N LEU A 55 4.59 5.73 -7.01
CA LEU A 55 4.11 4.35 -6.94
C LEU A 55 2.79 4.21 -7.69
N ARG A 56 2.72 3.27 -8.64
CA ARG A 56 1.53 2.99 -9.43
C ARG A 56 1.37 1.51 -9.73
N GLY A 57 0.21 1.10 -10.21
CA GLY A 57 -0.03 -0.26 -10.70
C GLY A 57 -0.15 -0.30 -12.21
N SER A 58 0.30 -1.38 -12.85
CA SER A 58 0.00 -1.65 -14.26
C SER A 58 -1.43 -2.20 -14.42
N GLY A 59 -2.04 -1.96 -15.57
CA GLY A 59 -3.35 -2.50 -15.91
C GLY A 59 -4.51 -1.88 -15.12
N ARG A 60 -5.50 -2.72 -14.77
CA ARG A 60 -6.80 -2.28 -14.25
C ARG A 60 -6.77 -1.77 -12.82
N HIS A 61 -5.93 -2.33 -11.96
CA HIS A 61 -5.94 -2.07 -10.52
C HIS A 61 -4.59 -1.54 -10.04
N PHE A 62 -4.61 -0.73 -9.02
CA PHE A 62 -3.40 -0.33 -8.33
C PHE A 62 -2.77 -1.54 -7.62
N CYS A 63 -3.48 -2.13 -6.64
CA CYS A 63 -3.06 -3.32 -5.92
C CYS A 63 -4.24 -3.94 -5.19
N THR A 64 -4.54 -5.21 -5.43
CA THR A 64 -5.69 -5.90 -4.82
C THR A 64 -5.36 -6.65 -3.52
N GLY A 65 -4.24 -6.30 -2.88
CA GLY A 65 -3.85 -6.85 -1.58
C GLY A 65 -2.91 -8.03 -1.68
N ALA A 66 -2.91 -8.88 -0.66
CA ALA A 66 -2.06 -10.06 -0.62
C ALA A 66 -2.54 -11.12 -1.62
N ASP A 67 -1.59 -11.75 -2.33
CA ASP A 67 -1.87 -12.90 -3.18
C ASP A 67 -2.17 -14.13 -2.30
N LEU A 68 -3.44 -14.35 -2.01
CA LEU A 68 -3.89 -15.46 -1.17
C LEU A 68 -3.64 -16.84 -1.82
N ALA A 69 -3.49 -16.90 -3.15
CA ALA A 69 -3.18 -18.14 -3.83
C ALA A 69 -1.72 -18.57 -3.62
N SER A 70 -0.80 -17.61 -3.49
CA SER A 70 0.62 -17.90 -3.21
C SER A 70 0.88 -18.34 -1.77
N ARG A 71 -0.04 -18.05 -0.85
CA ARG A 71 0.07 -18.42 0.58
C ARG A 71 -0.33 -19.85 0.90
N SER A 72 -0.85 -20.60 -0.04
CA SER A 72 -1.30 -22.00 0.16
C SER A 72 -0.23 -23.05 -0.14
N GLY A 73 0.96 -22.65 -0.59
CA GLY A 73 2.11 -23.52 -0.77
C GLY A 73 3.07 -23.43 0.42
N GLU A 74 3.93 -24.44 0.56
CA GLU A 74 5.08 -24.37 1.48
C GLU A 74 5.86 -23.08 1.21
N ALA A 75 6.31 -22.42 2.28
CA ALA A 75 7.17 -21.26 2.14
C ALA A 75 8.35 -21.60 1.24
N PRO A 76 8.69 -20.80 0.23
CA PRO A 76 9.87 -21.07 -0.59
C PRO A 76 11.06 -21.25 0.32
N ALA A 77 11.90 -22.25 0.01
CA ALA A 77 13.10 -22.55 0.76
C ALA A 77 13.90 -21.27 0.98
N GLN A 78 14.04 -20.89 2.24
CA GLN A 78 14.65 -19.63 2.64
C GLN A 78 16.08 -19.59 2.09
N SER A 79 16.37 -18.57 1.31
CA SER A 79 17.76 -18.26 0.99
C SER A 79 18.44 -17.80 2.29
N PRO A 80 19.55 -18.41 2.73
CA PRO A 80 20.13 -18.18 4.06
C PRO A 80 20.75 -16.79 4.25
N ALA A 81 20.70 -15.92 3.26
CA ALA A 81 21.44 -14.65 3.27
C ALA A 81 20.66 -13.45 3.84
N ARG A 82 19.31 -13.47 3.88
CA ARG A 82 18.49 -12.35 4.36
C ARG A 82 17.10 -12.82 4.77
N ALA A 83 16.57 -12.27 5.87
CA ALA A 83 15.16 -12.45 6.23
C ALA A 83 14.27 -11.78 5.18
N PRO A 84 13.16 -12.45 4.74
CA PRO A 84 12.23 -11.89 3.78
C PRO A 84 11.53 -10.64 4.34
N ALA A 85 11.30 -9.65 3.48
CA ALA A 85 10.59 -8.42 3.86
C ALA A 85 9.13 -8.73 4.19
N SER A 86 8.64 -8.21 5.30
CA SER A 86 7.22 -8.26 5.62
C SER A 86 6.47 -7.09 4.95
N LEU A 87 5.13 -7.20 4.84
CA LEU A 87 4.29 -6.06 4.43
C LEU A 87 4.58 -4.82 5.29
N ARG A 88 4.79 -5.01 6.59
CA ARG A 88 5.11 -3.93 7.52
C ARG A 88 6.41 -3.21 7.13
N ASP A 89 7.45 -3.96 6.78
CA ASP A 89 8.74 -3.38 6.41
C ASP A 89 8.61 -2.49 5.17
N VAL A 90 7.82 -2.92 4.18
CA VAL A 90 7.51 -2.12 2.98
C VAL A 90 6.71 -0.86 3.33
N LEU A 91 5.67 -0.99 4.18
CA LEU A 91 4.86 0.16 4.60
C LEU A 91 5.70 1.19 5.37
N VAL A 92 6.55 0.74 6.29
CA VAL A 92 7.48 1.61 7.00
C VAL A 92 8.47 2.25 6.03
N ALA A 93 9.03 1.50 5.08
CA ALA A 93 9.96 2.04 4.10
C ALA A 93 9.31 3.13 3.23
N LEU A 94 8.06 2.95 2.78
CA LEU A 94 7.29 3.96 2.05
C LEU A 94 7.05 5.22 2.90
N ASP A 95 6.67 5.04 4.14
CA ASP A 95 6.34 6.12 5.07
C ASP A 95 7.57 6.96 5.44
N THR A 96 8.75 6.31 5.53
CA THR A 96 9.96 6.94 6.06
C THR A 96 11.02 7.26 5.01
N VAL A 97 10.87 6.84 3.75
CA VAL A 97 11.84 7.16 2.70
C VAL A 97 12.07 8.68 2.65
N PRO A 98 13.35 9.18 2.64
CA PRO A 98 13.63 10.60 2.77
C PRO A 98 13.38 11.41 1.49
N LYS A 99 12.42 11.00 0.70
CA LYS A 99 11.99 11.62 -0.57
C LYS A 99 10.46 11.69 -0.62
N PRO A 100 9.89 12.70 -1.27
CA PRO A 100 8.45 12.74 -1.51
C PRO A 100 7.99 11.51 -2.25
N THR A 101 6.85 10.96 -1.85
CA THR A 101 6.22 9.81 -2.48
C THR A 101 4.82 10.17 -2.98
N ILE A 102 4.47 9.72 -4.19
CA ILE A 102 3.15 9.94 -4.80
C ILE A 102 2.56 8.57 -5.15
N ALA A 103 1.40 8.24 -4.58
CA ALA A 103 0.60 7.11 -5.03
C ALA A 103 -0.35 7.55 -6.16
N VAL A 104 -0.35 6.83 -7.28
CA VAL A 104 -1.24 7.06 -8.42
C VAL A 104 -2.18 5.87 -8.55
N VAL A 105 -3.45 6.08 -8.21
CA VAL A 105 -4.41 5.00 -7.97
C VAL A 105 -5.47 4.97 -9.06
N GLN A 106 -5.47 3.89 -9.84
CA GLN A 106 -6.57 3.52 -10.71
C GLN A 106 -7.21 2.20 -10.24
N GLY A 107 -8.50 2.05 -10.43
CA GLY A 107 -9.20 0.82 -10.03
C GLY A 107 -9.08 0.52 -8.54
N GLY A 108 -8.82 -0.73 -8.18
CA GLY A 108 -8.82 -1.15 -6.77
C GLY A 108 -7.50 -0.95 -6.04
N ALA A 109 -7.57 -0.40 -4.82
CA ALA A 109 -6.53 -0.44 -3.79
C ALA A 109 -7.12 -1.15 -2.56
N VAL A 110 -6.75 -2.41 -2.32
CA VAL A 110 -7.43 -3.30 -1.37
C VAL A 110 -6.46 -3.80 -0.31
N GLY A 111 -6.87 -3.80 0.94
CA GLY A 111 -6.08 -4.31 2.06
C GLY A 111 -4.69 -3.69 2.14
N GLY A 112 -3.64 -4.51 2.00
CA GLY A 112 -2.26 -4.02 1.93
C GLY A 112 -2.01 -3.01 0.81
N GLY A 113 -2.76 -3.09 -0.32
CA GLY A 113 -2.71 -2.10 -1.39
C GLY A 113 -3.20 -0.71 -0.94
N ALA A 114 -4.27 -0.65 -0.12
CA ALA A 114 -4.69 0.59 0.53
C ALA A 114 -3.62 1.09 1.51
N GLY A 115 -2.92 0.16 2.19
CA GLY A 115 -1.77 0.48 3.03
C GLY A 115 -0.65 1.19 2.25
N PHE A 116 -0.29 0.71 1.08
CA PHE A 116 0.72 1.36 0.23
C PHE A 116 0.34 2.80 -0.11
N VAL A 117 -0.96 3.03 -0.43
CA VAL A 117 -1.44 4.39 -0.74
C VAL A 117 -1.31 5.32 0.45
N THR A 118 -1.72 4.87 1.64
CA THR A 118 -1.72 5.71 2.87
C THR A 118 -0.33 5.96 3.46
N CYS A 119 0.68 5.21 3.02
CA CYS A 119 2.08 5.43 3.37
C CYS A 119 2.80 6.38 2.40
N CYS A 120 2.20 6.71 1.26
CA CYS A 120 2.73 7.77 0.38
C CYS A 120 2.34 9.16 0.90
N ASP A 121 3.22 10.15 0.68
CA ASP A 121 2.98 11.53 1.13
C ASP A 121 1.81 12.18 0.39
N VAL A 122 1.64 11.86 -0.89
CA VAL A 122 0.54 12.33 -1.72
C VAL A 122 -0.13 11.13 -2.38
N ALA A 123 -1.46 11.14 -2.42
CA ALA A 123 -2.24 10.13 -3.11
C ALA A 123 -3.24 10.80 -4.07
N ILE A 124 -3.20 10.37 -5.34
CA ILE A 124 -4.06 10.85 -6.42
C ILE A 124 -4.84 9.64 -6.93
N ALA A 125 -6.14 9.76 -7.07
CA ALA A 125 -6.97 8.67 -7.56
C ALA A 125 -7.79 9.09 -8.79
N THR A 126 -8.08 8.14 -9.65
CA THR A 126 -9.11 8.34 -10.68
C THR A 126 -10.50 8.23 -10.07
N GLU A 127 -11.52 8.83 -10.71
CA GLU A 127 -12.92 8.71 -10.29
C GLU A 127 -13.40 7.24 -10.20
N ALA A 128 -12.84 6.36 -11.05
CA ALA A 128 -13.14 4.94 -11.06
C ALA A 128 -12.42 4.14 -9.96
N ALA A 129 -11.53 4.77 -9.20
CA ALA A 129 -10.81 4.09 -8.13
C ALA A 129 -11.74 3.74 -6.95
N PHE A 130 -11.40 2.67 -6.27
CA PHE A 130 -12.04 2.29 -5.01
C PHE A 130 -11.04 1.68 -4.04
N PHE A 131 -11.36 1.80 -2.75
CA PHE A 131 -10.58 1.22 -1.67
C PHE A 131 -11.44 0.20 -0.91
N SER A 132 -10.82 -0.75 -0.25
CA SER A 132 -11.50 -1.68 0.64
C SER A 132 -10.52 -2.26 1.65
N ILE A 133 -11.02 -2.60 2.84
CA ILE A 133 -10.27 -3.23 3.93
C ILE A 133 -11.00 -4.54 4.29
N PRO A 134 -10.95 -5.56 3.41
CA PRO A 134 -11.84 -6.71 3.50
C PRO A 134 -11.26 -7.86 4.34
N GLU A 135 -10.16 -7.68 5.03
CA GLU A 135 -9.43 -8.73 5.74
C GLU A 135 -10.30 -9.49 6.75
N VAL A 136 -11.25 -8.79 7.40
CA VAL A 136 -12.21 -9.43 8.32
C VAL A 136 -13.11 -10.44 7.63
N ARG A 137 -13.36 -10.30 6.32
CA ARG A 137 -14.18 -11.25 5.55
C ARG A 137 -13.48 -12.58 5.28
N VAL A 138 -12.16 -12.62 5.50
CA VAL A 138 -11.34 -13.83 5.42
C VAL A 138 -10.77 -14.22 6.79
N GLY A 139 -11.42 -13.78 7.87
CA GLY A 139 -11.06 -14.14 9.24
C GLY A 139 -9.75 -13.54 9.74
N MET A 140 -9.25 -12.50 9.09
CA MET A 140 -7.98 -11.86 9.46
C MET A 140 -8.21 -10.40 9.85
N PRO A 141 -7.72 -9.94 11.01
CA PRO A 141 -7.71 -8.52 11.31
C PRO A 141 -6.60 -7.79 10.51
N PRO A 142 -6.84 -6.55 10.03
CA PRO A 142 -5.90 -5.81 9.17
C PRO A 142 -4.77 -5.15 9.97
N PHE A 143 -4.17 -5.82 10.95
CA PHE A 143 -3.19 -5.21 11.86
C PHE A 143 -1.98 -4.58 11.17
N GLY A 144 -1.52 -5.15 10.06
CA GLY A 144 -0.37 -4.64 9.33
C GLY A 144 -0.59 -3.25 8.73
N VAL A 145 -1.81 -2.95 8.28
CA VAL A 145 -2.18 -1.68 7.62
C VAL A 145 -2.94 -0.72 8.53
N MET A 146 -3.53 -1.24 9.61
CA MET A 146 -4.42 -0.49 10.49
C MET A 146 -3.84 0.84 10.99
N PRO A 147 -2.59 0.93 11.48
CA PRO A 147 -2.05 2.18 11.99
C PRO A 147 -2.01 3.29 10.92
N PHE A 148 -1.64 2.94 9.70
CA PHE A 148 -1.53 3.88 8.59
C PHE A 148 -2.91 4.34 8.11
N LEU A 149 -3.87 3.41 8.01
CA LEU A 149 -5.26 3.72 7.66
C LEU A 149 -5.95 4.59 8.71
N ILE A 150 -5.76 4.28 10.02
CA ILE A 150 -6.30 5.12 11.11
C ILE A 150 -5.71 6.53 11.04
N ARG A 151 -4.40 6.66 10.78
CA ARG A 151 -3.75 7.96 10.63
C ARG A 151 -4.33 8.77 9.47
N ALA A 152 -4.64 8.11 8.35
CA ALA A 152 -5.17 8.77 7.16
C ALA A 152 -6.66 9.13 7.30
N MET A 153 -7.53 8.19 7.69
CA MET A 153 -8.98 8.37 7.65
C MET A 153 -9.64 8.57 9.02
N GLY A 154 -8.86 8.54 10.08
CA GLY A 154 -9.34 8.63 11.45
C GLY A 154 -9.96 7.33 11.97
N HIS A 155 -9.91 7.17 13.29
CA HIS A 155 -10.31 5.93 13.97
C HIS A 155 -11.76 5.51 13.69
N ARG A 156 -12.70 6.47 13.64
CA ARG A 156 -14.12 6.18 13.47
C ARG A 156 -14.45 5.67 12.07
N ALA A 157 -13.88 6.31 11.04
CA ALA A 157 -14.06 5.87 9.66
C ALA A 157 -13.38 4.52 9.44
N PHE A 158 -12.16 4.34 9.95
CA PHE A 158 -11.48 3.04 9.90
C PHE A 158 -12.35 1.92 10.49
N ARG A 159 -12.97 2.13 11.67
CA ARG A 159 -13.85 1.09 12.27
C ARG A 159 -15.01 0.72 11.37
N ARG A 160 -15.69 1.69 10.74
CA ARG A 160 -16.76 1.42 9.81
C ARG A 160 -16.30 0.49 8.69
N TYR A 161 -15.29 0.92 7.96
CA TYR A 161 -14.84 0.23 6.75
C TYR A 161 -14.04 -1.04 7.03
N GLY A 162 -13.27 -1.04 8.10
CA GLY A 162 -12.51 -2.23 8.54
C GLY A 162 -13.39 -3.34 9.10
N LEU A 163 -14.53 -3.00 9.73
CA LEU A 163 -15.51 -3.99 10.24
C LEU A 163 -16.41 -4.52 9.12
N SER A 164 -16.82 -3.68 8.17
CA SER A 164 -17.73 -4.07 7.10
C SER A 164 -17.02 -4.66 5.90
N GLY A 165 -15.75 -4.24 5.64
CA GLY A 165 -15.04 -4.56 4.42
C GLY A 165 -15.71 -3.99 3.16
N GLU A 166 -16.64 -3.03 3.30
CA GLU A 166 -17.34 -2.41 2.17
C GLU A 166 -16.38 -1.58 1.30
N ARG A 167 -16.79 -1.32 0.05
CA ARG A 167 -16.02 -0.45 -0.84
C ARG A 167 -16.16 1.01 -0.44
N ILE A 168 -15.04 1.73 -0.53
CA ILE A 168 -14.94 3.18 -0.39
C ILE A 168 -14.69 3.71 -1.80
N VAL A 169 -15.64 4.40 -2.39
CA VAL A 169 -15.48 5.02 -3.72
C VAL A 169 -14.54 6.23 -3.64
N ALA A 170 -13.97 6.66 -4.77
CA ALA A 170 -12.96 7.71 -4.84
C ALA A 170 -13.40 9.03 -4.14
N ALA A 171 -14.63 9.47 -4.35
CA ALA A 171 -15.17 10.67 -3.71
C ALA A 171 -15.21 10.55 -2.17
N GLU A 172 -15.58 9.38 -1.65
CA GLU A 172 -15.56 9.14 -0.21
C GLU A 172 -14.14 8.98 0.32
N ALA A 173 -13.23 8.37 -0.45
CA ALA A 173 -11.81 8.28 -0.10
C ALA A 173 -11.17 9.68 0.04
N LEU A 174 -11.53 10.62 -0.85
CA LEU A 174 -11.13 12.03 -0.75
C LEU A 174 -11.68 12.68 0.52
N ARG A 175 -12.97 12.52 0.79
CA ARG A 175 -13.60 13.07 1.99
C ARG A 175 -12.98 12.54 3.29
N LEU A 176 -12.52 11.30 3.28
CA LEU A 176 -11.90 10.63 4.43
C LEU A 176 -10.39 10.92 4.58
N GLY A 177 -9.75 11.51 3.58
CA GLY A 177 -8.31 11.73 3.59
C GLY A 177 -7.47 10.54 3.17
N LEU A 178 -8.08 9.48 2.60
CA LEU A 178 -7.32 8.37 2.00
C LEU A 178 -6.59 8.78 0.73
N VAL A 179 -7.15 9.76 0.01
CA VAL A 179 -6.51 10.40 -1.14
C VAL A 179 -6.62 11.91 -1.02
N HIS A 180 -5.70 12.63 -1.65
CA HIS A 180 -5.62 14.08 -1.60
C HIS A 180 -6.29 14.74 -2.80
N GLN A 181 -6.41 14.00 -3.91
CA GLN A 181 -7.06 14.50 -5.12
C GLN A 181 -7.72 13.34 -5.88
N VAL A 182 -8.88 13.65 -6.48
CA VAL A 182 -9.58 12.78 -7.43
C VAL A 182 -9.71 13.53 -8.75
N CYS A 183 -9.44 12.85 -9.87
CA CYS A 183 -9.55 13.40 -11.22
C CYS A 183 -10.07 12.34 -12.19
N ASP A 184 -10.51 12.75 -13.36
CA ASP A 184 -10.80 11.83 -14.44
C ASP A 184 -9.52 11.14 -14.95
N ALA A 185 -9.70 10.04 -15.68
CA ALA A 185 -8.56 9.26 -16.16
C ALA A 185 -7.71 10.01 -17.21
N ALA A 186 -8.30 10.95 -17.96
CA ALA A 186 -7.60 11.68 -19.01
C ALA A 186 -6.68 12.76 -18.43
N SER A 187 -7.05 13.37 -17.29
CA SER A 187 -6.26 14.40 -16.60
C SER A 187 -5.29 13.85 -15.55
N LEU A 188 -5.24 12.51 -15.38
CA LEU A 188 -4.43 11.89 -14.32
C LEU A 188 -2.93 12.24 -14.45
N GLU A 189 -2.34 12.07 -15.63
CA GLU A 189 -0.91 12.32 -15.85
C GLU A 189 -0.55 13.81 -15.70
N GLU A 190 -1.41 14.70 -16.16
CA GLU A 190 -1.25 16.14 -15.96
C GLU A 190 -1.31 16.51 -14.47
N THR A 191 -2.24 15.92 -13.73
CA THR A 191 -2.38 16.11 -12.29
C THR A 191 -1.14 15.64 -11.54
N VAL A 192 -0.62 14.47 -11.87
CA VAL A 192 0.63 13.92 -11.29
C VAL A 192 1.80 14.83 -11.61
N ALA A 193 1.93 15.28 -12.87
CA ALA A 193 3.02 16.16 -13.29
C ALA A 193 3.02 17.50 -12.55
N ARG A 194 1.84 18.11 -12.38
CA ARG A 194 1.68 19.37 -11.64
C ARG A 194 2.08 19.22 -10.17
N ILE A 195 1.62 18.16 -9.50
CA ILE A 195 1.97 17.91 -8.09
C ILE A 195 3.47 17.60 -7.95
N ALA A 196 4.02 16.81 -8.84
CA ALA A 196 5.46 16.53 -8.86
C ALA A 196 6.28 17.80 -9.07
N ASP A 197 5.81 18.72 -9.92
CA ASP A 197 6.45 20.02 -10.12
C ASP A 197 6.52 20.83 -8.83
N GLU A 198 5.43 20.95 -8.09
CA GLU A 198 5.40 21.62 -6.80
C GLU A 198 6.40 20.98 -5.80
N LEU A 199 6.44 19.67 -5.72
CA LEU A 199 7.38 18.96 -4.84
C LEU A 199 8.86 19.17 -5.24
N LEU A 200 9.14 19.35 -6.53
CA LEU A 200 10.49 19.60 -7.03
C LEU A 200 11.04 20.98 -6.64
N HIS A 201 10.18 21.95 -6.32
CA HIS A 201 10.60 23.26 -5.82
C HIS A 201 11.17 23.16 -4.40
N GLY A 202 10.81 22.15 -3.62
CA GLY A 202 11.33 21.95 -2.28
C GLY A 202 12.79 21.51 -2.26
N ALA A 203 13.59 22.04 -1.32
CA ALA A 203 14.95 21.59 -1.10
C ALA A 203 14.97 20.15 -0.56
N PRO A 204 15.78 19.22 -1.13
CA PRO A 204 15.77 17.80 -0.74
C PRO A 204 16.00 17.57 0.76
N GLY A 205 17.00 18.24 1.33
CA GLY A 205 17.31 18.10 2.75
C GLY A 205 16.20 18.65 3.66
N ALA A 206 15.55 19.76 3.27
CA ALA A 206 14.43 20.32 4.03
C ALA A 206 13.21 19.40 3.99
N ILE A 207 12.92 18.77 2.83
CA ILE A 207 11.85 17.80 2.69
C ILE A 207 12.11 16.56 3.55
N ALA A 208 13.32 16.01 3.50
CA ALA A 208 13.72 14.86 4.32
C ALA A 208 13.56 15.16 5.82
N ALA A 209 14.06 16.30 6.27
CA ALA A 209 13.94 16.74 7.66
C ALA A 209 12.47 16.98 8.07
N LEU A 210 11.64 17.53 7.18
CA LEU A 210 10.20 17.69 7.42
C LEU A 210 9.51 16.34 7.61
N LYS A 211 9.79 15.37 6.75
CA LYS A 211 9.20 14.00 6.86
C LYS A 211 9.62 13.36 8.18
N GLU A 212 10.90 13.40 8.53
CA GLU A 212 11.42 12.88 9.78
C GLU A 212 10.76 13.56 11.00
N ALA A 213 10.73 14.87 11.03
CA ALA A 213 10.12 15.62 12.12
C ALA A 213 8.62 15.39 12.24
N SER A 214 7.88 15.34 11.13
CA SER A 214 6.43 15.10 11.16
C SER A 214 6.06 13.77 11.78
N ALA A 215 6.90 12.74 11.62
CA ALA A 215 6.69 11.44 12.25
C ALA A 215 6.77 11.49 13.79
N LEU A 216 7.56 12.42 14.36
CA LEU A 216 7.68 12.61 15.82
C LEU A 216 6.42 13.25 16.43
N PHE A 217 5.68 14.04 15.64
CA PHE A 217 4.46 14.73 16.11
C PHE A 217 3.17 13.95 15.80
N ALA A 218 3.25 12.87 15.02
CA ALA A 218 2.12 11.96 14.85
C ALA A 218 1.80 11.29 16.21
N SER A 219 0.54 11.34 16.63
CA SER A 219 0.05 10.73 17.90
C SER A 219 0.58 9.31 18.11
N PRO A 220 0.50 8.76 19.33
CA PRO A 220 1.50 7.94 19.99
C PRO A 220 2.39 7.16 19.03
N PRO A 221 3.66 7.04 19.29
CA PRO A 221 4.62 6.59 18.28
C PRO A 221 4.11 5.32 17.62
N LEU A 222 4.06 5.31 16.29
CA LEU A 222 3.65 4.16 15.47
C LEU A 222 4.32 2.86 15.98
N SER A 223 5.52 2.98 16.52
CA SER A 223 6.23 1.90 17.23
C SER A 223 5.46 1.28 18.38
N ALA A 224 4.72 2.06 19.17
CA ALA A 224 3.91 1.52 20.27
C ALA A 224 2.68 0.75 19.73
N ILE A 225 2.08 1.25 18.64
CA ILE A 225 0.95 0.58 17.98
C ILE A 225 1.44 -0.68 17.28
N LEU A 226 2.60 -0.63 16.61
CA LEU A 226 3.20 -1.76 15.91
C LEU A 226 3.82 -2.80 16.87
N ALA A 227 4.15 -2.43 18.11
CA ALA A 227 4.57 -3.36 19.15
C ALA A 227 3.40 -4.21 19.70
N HIS A 228 2.16 -3.78 19.47
CA HIS A 228 1.00 -4.58 19.80
C HIS A 228 0.90 -5.77 18.83
N ARG A 229 1.61 -6.84 19.18
CA ARG A 229 1.57 -8.11 18.44
C ARG A 229 0.26 -8.84 18.74
N ALA A 230 -0.80 -8.48 18.04
CA ALA A 230 -1.84 -9.48 17.89
C ALA A 230 -1.33 -10.55 16.90
N PRO A 231 -1.44 -11.83 17.23
CA PRO A 231 -0.90 -12.87 16.37
C PRO A 231 -1.64 -12.88 15.02
N HIS A 232 -0.96 -12.45 13.97
CA HIS A 232 -1.43 -12.67 12.61
C HIS A 232 -1.15 -14.15 12.27
N ASN A 233 -2.06 -15.00 12.69
CA ASN A 233 -1.95 -16.43 12.42
C ASN A 233 -2.94 -16.84 11.31
N PRO A 234 -2.47 -17.03 10.07
CA PRO A 234 -3.33 -17.49 8.97
C PRO A 234 -3.80 -18.95 9.15
N LYS A 235 -3.37 -19.61 10.22
CA LYS A 235 -3.75 -20.99 10.56
C LYS A 235 -4.87 -21.06 11.62
N THR A 236 -5.51 -19.94 11.95
CA THR A 236 -6.69 -20.02 12.79
C THR A 236 -7.85 -20.69 12.03
N PRO A 237 -8.76 -21.40 12.69
CA PRO A 237 -9.94 -21.99 12.04
C PRO A 237 -10.74 -20.97 11.21
N GLU A 238 -10.94 -19.76 11.72
CA GLU A 238 -11.62 -18.67 11.00
C GLU A 238 -10.85 -18.23 9.75
N ALA A 239 -9.54 -18.07 9.82
CA ALA A 239 -8.74 -17.68 8.66
C ALA A 239 -8.75 -18.78 7.59
N ILE A 240 -8.64 -20.06 7.99
CA ILE A 240 -8.74 -21.19 7.07
C ILE A 240 -10.10 -21.20 6.37
N GLU A 241 -11.19 -21.12 7.11
CA GLU A 241 -12.55 -21.08 6.57
C GLU A 241 -12.78 -19.83 5.71
N GLY A 242 -12.33 -18.65 6.16
CA GLY A 242 -12.46 -17.42 5.41
C GLY A 242 -11.75 -17.44 4.07
N ILE A 243 -10.53 -17.98 4.03
CA ILE A 243 -9.78 -18.16 2.77
C ILE A 243 -10.46 -19.20 1.88
N ALA A 244 -10.94 -20.32 2.44
CA ALA A 244 -11.65 -21.34 1.68
C ALA A 244 -12.93 -20.80 1.06
N SER A 245 -13.78 -20.14 1.85
CA SER A 245 -15.04 -19.54 1.40
C SER A 245 -14.84 -18.50 0.29
N PHE A 246 -13.79 -17.68 0.41
CA PHE A 246 -13.42 -16.70 -0.60
C PHE A 246 -13.05 -17.38 -1.94
N ARG A 247 -12.22 -18.43 -1.89
CA ARG A 247 -11.82 -19.20 -3.09
C ARG A 247 -13.00 -19.91 -3.74
N GLU A 248 -13.87 -20.51 -2.93
CA GLU A 248 -15.06 -21.25 -3.37
C GLU A 248 -16.22 -20.33 -3.76
N LYS A 249 -16.05 -19.01 -3.61
CA LYS A 249 -17.08 -17.99 -3.88
C LYS A 249 -18.40 -18.24 -3.14
N ARG A 250 -18.33 -18.78 -1.93
CA ARG A 250 -19.45 -19.05 -1.03
C ARG A 250 -19.40 -18.13 0.20
N LYS A 251 -20.51 -18.10 0.93
CA LYS A 251 -20.56 -17.47 2.24
C LYS A 251 -19.76 -18.31 3.25
N PRO A 252 -18.98 -17.68 4.17
CA PRO A 252 -18.29 -18.40 5.23
C PRO A 252 -19.29 -18.97 6.25
N SER A 253 -18.85 -19.99 7.00
CA SER A 253 -19.72 -20.71 7.94
C SER A 253 -20.30 -19.86 9.05
N TRP A 254 -19.68 -18.74 9.38
CA TRP A 254 -20.20 -17.78 10.38
C TRP A 254 -21.22 -16.78 9.85
N TYR A 255 -21.55 -16.85 8.56
CA TYR A 255 -22.59 -16.00 7.98
C TYR A 255 -23.97 -16.58 8.31
N PRO A 256 -24.87 -15.85 8.99
CA PRO A 256 -26.23 -16.32 9.28
C PRO A 256 -26.98 -16.66 7.97
N GLN A 257 -27.70 -17.77 8.00
CA GLN A 257 -28.57 -18.18 6.87
C GLN A 257 -29.86 -17.38 6.85
#